data_3aee8a291f9ae3d7184522dd16516d8a
#
_entry.id   3aee8a291f9ae3d7184522dd16516d8a
#
_cell.length_a   1.000
_cell.length_b   1.000
_cell.length_c   1.000
_cell.angle_alpha   90.00
_cell.angle_beta   90.00
_cell.angle_gamma   90.00
#
_symmetry.space_group_name_H-M   'P 1'
#
loop_
_entity.id
_entity.type
_entity.pdbx_description
1 polymer ?
#
loop_
_entity_poly.entity_id
_entity_poly.type
_entity_poly.pdbx_seq_one_letter_code
_entity_poly.pdbx_strand_id
1 'polypeptide(L)'
;MRFIFVNELIKFASKNKNAYLVTSDLGYRAFEKFAKIFPQRFLNVGVSENNMIGVAAGMAMTGKKVFVYSILPFVLFRSLEQIRNNILHNNLDIKIIGAGGGFSYNVQGISHNTSEDISITRSLPNLSVYNPGSRFEAKLVVNLMLKNKTPCFVRLGKAPDRDFYNKNLRCKNNEGLILTKGKELT
;
A
#
# COMPACT_ATOMS: atom_id res chain seq x y z
N MET A 1 -3.47 6.88 -8.64
CA MET A 1 -2.70 5.67 -8.25
C MET A 1 -3.58 4.51 -7.77
N ARG A 2 -4.63 4.73 -6.95
CA ARG A 2 -5.51 3.68 -6.41
C ARG A 2 -6.05 2.68 -7.46
N PHE A 3 -6.55 3.16 -8.59
CA PHE A 3 -7.06 2.27 -9.65
C PHE A 3 -5.97 1.44 -10.34
N ILE A 4 -4.73 1.94 -10.39
CA ILE A 4 -3.59 1.17 -10.89
C ILE A 4 -3.35 -0.03 -9.96
N PHE A 5 -3.31 0.21 -8.65
CA PHE A 5 -3.18 -0.84 -7.65
C PHE A 5 -4.27 -1.91 -7.81
N VAL A 6 -5.53 -1.50 -7.85
CA VAL A 6 -6.66 -2.45 -7.95
C VAL A 6 -6.59 -3.28 -9.24
N ASN A 7 -6.31 -2.65 -10.38
CA ASN A 7 -6.23 -3.37 -11.65
C ASN A 7 -5.09 -4.40 -11.68
N GLU A 8 -3.92 -4.04 -11.17
CA GLU A 8 -2.79 -4.98 -11.09
C GLU A 8 -3.05 -6.08 -10.04
N LEU A 9 -3.71 -5.76 -8.92
CA LEU A 9 -4.13 -6.75 -7.93
C LEU A 9 -5.13 -7.76 -8.51
N ILE A 10 -6.11 -7.32 -9.32
CA ILE A 10 -7.06 -8.21 -10.00
C ILE A 10 -6.31 -9.17 -10.94
N LYS A 11 -5.37 -8.65 -11.75
CA LYS A 11 -4.55 -9.48 -12.64
C LYS A 11 -3.72 -10.52 -11.86
N PHE A 12 -3.16 -10.12 -10.73
CA PHE A 12 -2.40 -11.01 -9.86
C PHE A 12 -3.30 -12.07 -9.22
N ALA A 13 -4.43 -11.66 -8.64
CA ALA A 13 -5.38 -12.55 -7.98
C ALA A 13 -6.04 -13.55 -8.94
N SER A 14 -6.17 -13.22 -10.22
CA SER A 14 -6.63 -14.16 -11.25
C SER A 14 -5.68 -15.35 -11.44
N LYS A 15 -4.39 -15.14 -11.21
CA LYS A 15 -3.34 -16.16 -11.32
C LYS A 15 -2.93 -16.76 -9.97
N ASN A 16 -3.40 -16.18 -8.87
CA ASN A 16 -2.96 -16.51 -7.51
C ASN A 16 -4.16 -16.66 -6.57
N LYS A 17 -4.56 -17.91 -6.32
CA LYS A 17 -5.76 -18.20 -5.50
C LYS A 17 -5.60 -17.79 -4.03
N ASN A 18 -4.36 -17.61 -3.56
CA ASN A 18 -4.04 -17.22 -2.17
C ASN A 18 -3.97 -15.70 -1.95
N ALA A 19 -4.32 -14.88 -2.94
CA ALA A 19 -4.34 -13.43 -2.81
C ALA A 19 -5.70 -12.95 -2.28
N TYR A 20 -5.69 -12.23 -1.15
CA TYR A 20 -6.86 -11.71 -0.44
C TYR A 20 -6.75 -10.20 -0.25
N LEU A 21 -7.88 -9.51 -0.33
CA LEU A 21 -7.99 -8.08 -0.03
C LEU A 21 -8.87 -7.86 1.18
N VAL A 22 -8.36 -7.13 2.17
CA VAL A 22 -9.07 -6.78 3.40
C VAL A 22 -9.15 -5.25 3.51
N THR A 23 -10.31 -4.72 3.87
CA THR A 23 -10.53 -3.28 4.07
C THR A 23 -11.34 -3.00 5.32
N SER A 24 -11.24 -1.79 5.85
CA SER A 24 -11.99 -1.29 7.00
C SER A 24 -13.06 -0.28 6.57
N ASP A 25 -14.04 -0.75 5.79
CA ASP A 25 -15.15 0.05 5.25
C ASP A 25 -14.70 1.25 4.40
N LEU A 26 -13.59 1.09 3.72
CA LEU A 26 -12.97 2.11 2.88
C LEU A 26 -12.67 1.57 1.48
N GLY A 27 -12.46 2.48 0.52
CA GLY A 27 -12.16 2.10 -0.86
C GLY A 27 -13.38 2.12 -1.78
N TYR A 28 -14.41 2.89 -1.45
CA TYR A 28 -15.59 3.13 -2.29
C TYR A 28 -15.21 3.48 -3.74
N ARG A 29 -15.90 2.92 -4.69
CA ARG A 29 -15.65 2.97 -6.15
C ARG A 29 -14.28 2.38 -6.59
N ALA A 30 -13.56 1.70 -5.70
CA ALA A 30 -12.29 1.09 -6.06
C ALA A 30 -12.33 -0.44 -6.06
N PHE A 31 -13.00 -1.04 -5.08
CA PHE A 31 -12.89 -2.49 -4.84
C PHE A 31 -14.10 -3.30 -5.28
N GLU A 32 -15.18 -2.69 -5.75
CA GLU A 32 -16.39 -3.37 -6.19
C GLU A 32 -16.10 -4.39 -7.29
N LYS A 33 -15.18 -4.03 -8.22
CA LYS A 33 -14.74 -4.94 -9.27
C LYS A 33 -14.00 -6.16 -8.71
N PHE A 34 -13.12 -5.95 -7.73
CA PHE A 34 -12.41 -7.05 -7.07
C PHE A 34 -13.39 -7.94 -6.29
N ALA A 35 -14.27 -7.34 -5.50
CA ALA A 35 -15.27 -8.03 -4.70
C ALA A 35 -16.24 -8.85 -5.57
N LYS A 36 -16.65 -8.31 -6.74
CA LYS A 36 -17.51 -9.03 -7.69
C LYS A 36 -16.81 -10.24 -8.32
N ILE A 37 -15.53 -10.11 -8.69
CA ILE A 37 -14.77 -11.20 -9.33
C ILE A 37 -14.34 -12.26 -8.30
N PHE A 38 -13.98 -11.81 -7.09
CA PHE A 38 -13.41 -12.67 -6.05
C PHE A 38 -14.14 -12.52 -4.70
N PRO A 39 -15.46 -12.80 -4.62
CA PRO A 39 -16.25 -12.53 -3.41
C PRO A 39 -15.73 -13.24 -2.17
N GLN A 40 -15.16 -14.45 -2.31
CA GLN A 40 -14.59 -15.23 -1.20
C GLN A 40 -13.18 -14.75 -0.78
N ARG A 41 -12.62 -13.78 -1.50
CA ARG A 41 -11.26 -13.25 -1.25
C ARG A 41 -11.24 -11.75 -1.00
N PHE A 42 -12.42 -11.16 -0.80
CA PHE A 42 -12.63 -9.78 -0.37
C PHE A 42 -13.32 -9.80 0.99
N LEU A 43 -12.71 -9.12 1.96
CA LEU A 43 -13.24 -9.00 3.31
C LEU A 43 -13.30 -7.53 3.71
N ASN A 44 -14.47 -7.07 4.11
CA ASN A 44 -14.68 -5.79 4.78
C ASN A 44 -14.95 -6.07 6.26
N VAL A 45 -14.07 -5.62 7.14
CA VAL A 45 -14.17 -5.85 8.60
C VAL A 45 -14.93 -4.74 9.34
N GLY A 46 -15.51 -3.77 8.59
CA GLY A 46 -16.10 -2.57 9.18
C GLY A 46 -15.04 -1.53 9.59
N VAL A 47 -15.46 -0.45 10.20
CA VAL A 47 -14.58 0.66 10.61
C VAL A 47 -13.73 0.22 11.82
N SER A 48 -12.74 -0.64 11.59
CA SER A 48 -11.90 -1.23 12.63
C SER A 48 -10.52 -1.62 12.08
N GLU A 49 -9.64 -0.64 11.88
CA GLU A 49 -8.32 -0.86 11.27
C GLU A 49 -7.44 -1.77 12.11
N ASN A 50 -7.55 -1.65 13.43
CA ASN A 50 -6.84 -2.49 14.37
C ASN A 50 -7.18 -3.98 14.18
N ASN A 51 -8.50 -4.28 14.15
CA ASN A 51 -9.01 -5.63 13.87
C ASN A 51 -8.61 -6.09 12.45
N MET A 52 -8.64 -5.19 11.45
CA MET A 52 -8.21 -5.49 10.08
C MET A 52 -6.77 -6.05 10.05
N ILE A 53 -5.85 -5.44 10.77
CA ILE A 53 -4.46 -5.89 10.85
C ILE A 53 -4.36 -7.25 11.57
N GLY A 54 -5.10 -7.45 12.65
CA GLY A 54 -5.14 -8.73 13.36
C GLY A 54 -5.66 -9.87 12.47
N VAL A 55 -6.79 -9.66 11.79
CA VAL A 55 -7.38 -10.60 10.83
C VAL A 55 -6.40 -10.91 9.69
N ALA A 56 -5.78 -9.87 9.11
CA ALA A 56 -4.80 -10.04 8.05
C ALA A 56 -3.59 -10.87 8.50
N ALA A 57 -3.11 -10.66 9.73
CA ALA A 57 -2.00 -11.43 10.30
C ALA A 57 -2.37 -12.91 10.45
N GLY A 58 -3.54 -13.22 11.02
CA GLY A 58 -4.04 -14.59 11.13
C GLY A 58 -4.17 -15.28 9.76
N MET A 59 -4.71 -14.55 8.76
CA MET A 59 -4.80 -15.06 7.39
C MET A 59 -3.42 -15.34 6.78
N ALA A 60 -2.44 -14.44 6.99
CA ALA A 60 -1.09 -14.63 6.45
C ALA A 60 -0.36 -15.81 7.10
N MET A 61 -0.57 -16.06 8.39
CA MET A 61 -0.05 -17.24 9.10
C MET A 61 -0.56 -18.55 8.51
N THR A 62 -1.72 -18.55 7.83
CA THR A 62 -2.23 -19.73 7.08
C THR A 62 -1.75 -19.78 5.62
N GLY A 63 -0.71 -19.03 5.26
CA GLY A 63 -0.09 -19.04 3.93
C GLY A 63 -0.80 -18.16 2.88
N LYS A 64 -1.72 -17.29 3.30
CA LYS A 64 -2.37 -16.34 2.40
C LYS A 64 -1.50 -15.11 2.19
N LYS A 65 -1.52 -14.57 0.97
CA LYS A 65 -0.94 -13.26 0.65
C LYS A 65 -2.01 -12.20 0.82
N VAL A 66 -1.87 -11.37 1.84
CA VAL A 66 -2.94 -10.44 2.24
C VAL A 66 -2.57 -9.00 1.89
N PHE A 67 -3.52 -8.31 1.27
CA PHE A 67 -3.47 -6.88 0.97
C PHE A 67 -4.47 -6.19 1.89
N VAL A 68 -3.99 -5.27 2.71
CA VAL A 68 -4.87 -4.43 3.56
C VAL A 68 -4.90 -3.01 3.01
N TYR A 69 -6.08 -2.40 3.03
CA TYR A 69 -6.27 -1.06 2.50
C TYR A 69 -7.13 -0.21 3.42
N SER A 70 -6.64 1.00 3.72
CA SER A 70 -7.42 2.04 4.38
C SER A 70 -6.86 3.43 4.03
N ILE A 71 -7.47 4.51 4.54
CA ILE A 71 -6.86 5.83 4.56
C ILE A 71 -5.61 5.77 5.42
N LEU A 72 -4.54 6.42 4.97
CA LEU A 72 -3.19 6.24 5.51
C LEU A 72 -3.10 6.48 7.04
N PRO A 73 -3.57 7.62 7.61
CA PRO A 73 -3.50 7.81 9.05
C PRO A 73 -4.29 6.74 9.82
N PHE A 74 -5.37 6.22 9.26
CA PHE A 74 -6.19 5.23 9.96
C PHE A 74 -5.47 3.88 10.03
N VAL A 75 -4.96 3.37 8.91
CA VAL A 75 -4.25 2.09 8.94
C VAL A 75 -2.92 2.19 9.68
N LEU A 76 -2.25 3.33 9.66
CA LEU A 76 -0.95 3.47 10.31
C LEU A 76 -1.08 3.75 11.81
N PHE A 77 -1.73 4.86 12.18
CA PHE A 77 -1.70 5.32 13.56
C PHE A 77 -2.58 4.49 14.50
N ARG A 78 -3.75 4.07 14.02
CA ARG A 78 -4.65 3.25 14.83
C ARG A 78 -4.14 1.83 15.05
N SER A 79 -3.27 1.33 14.15
CA SER A 79 -2.84 -0.09 14.15
C SER A 79 -1.32 -0.26 14.23
N LEU A 80 -0.58 0.78 14.61
CA LEU A 80 0.88 0.77 14.60
C LEU A 80 1.45 -0.37 15.44
N GLU A 81 0.89 -0.60 16.62
CA GLU A 81 1.29 -1.69 17.50
C GLU A 81 1.08 -3.05 16.83
N GLN A 82 -0.09 -3.29 16.23
CA GLN A 82 -0.43 -4.55 15.57
C GLN A 82 0.42 -4.76 14.30
N ILE A 83 0.69 -3.69 13.55
CA ILE A 83 1.64 -3.77 12.42
C ILE A 83 2.99 -4.25 12.93
N ARG A 84 3.54 -3.60 13.96
CA ARG A 84 4.83 -3.93 14.53
C ARG A 84 4.88 -5.36 15.09
N ASN A 85 3.92 -5.71 15.95
CA ASN A 85 3.95 -6.96 16.71
C ASN A 85 3.44 -8.16 15.90
N ASN A 86 2.34 -8.01 15.17
CA ASN A 86 1.73 -9.13 14.48
C ASN A 86 2.32 -9.36 13.08
N ILE A 87 2.64 -8.30 12.34
CA ILE A 87 3.13 -8.41 10.96
C ILE A 87 4.66 -8.46 10.90
N LEU A 88 5.31 -7.42 11.44
CA LEU A 88 6.76 -7.23 11.20
C LEU A 88 7.61 -8.18 12.03
N HIS A 89 7.25 -8.42 13.29
CA HIS A 89 7.94 -9.38 14.14
C HIS A 89 7.91 -10.80 13.56
N ASN A 90 6.78 -11.18 12.96
CA ASN A 90 6.59 -12.49 12.34
C ASN A 90 6.95 -12.52 10.84
N ASN A 91 7.44 -11.41 10.28
CA ASN A 91 7.81 -11.26 8.86
C ASN A 91 6.73 -11.77 7.89
N LEU A 92 5.46 -11.45 8.14
CA LEU A 92 4.32 -11.97 7.37
C LEU A 92 4.19 -11.29 6.01
N ASP A 93 3.82 -12.04 4.98
CA ASP A 93 3.59 -11.52 3.61
C ASP A 93 2.30 -10.69 3.51
N ILE A 94 2.30 -9.55 4.17
CA ILE A 94 1.19 -8.59 4.17
C ILE A 94 1.62 -7.30 3.48
N LYS A 95 0.76 -6.83 2.58
CA LYS A 95 0.94 -5.57 1.87
C LYS A 95 -0.02 -4.53 2.45
N ILE A 96 0.54 -3.53 3.13
CA ILE A 96 -0.23 -2.46 3.78
C ILE A 96 -0.31 -1.28 2.82
N ILE A 97 -1.51 -0.96 2.36
CA ILE A 97 -1.77 0.12 1.41
C ILE A 97 -2.48 1.26 2.13
N GLY A 98 -1.74 2.34 2.37
CA GLY A 98 -2.25 3.59 2.91
C GLY A 98 -2.58 4.58 1.78
N ALA A 99 -3.83 4.99 1.67
CA ALA A 99 -4.26 5.98 0.69
C ALA A 99 -4.22 7.40 1.25
N GLY A 100 -3.69 8.32 0.48
CA GLY A 100 -3.76 9.76 0.75
C GLY A 100 -2.81 10.26 1.83
N GLY A 101 -1.51 10.01 1.68
CA GLY A 101 -0.50 10.59 2.56
C GLY A 101 -0.28 12.09 2.36
N GLY A 102 0.41 12.73 3.31
CA GLY A 102 0.59 14.17 3.34
C GLY A 102 -0.72 14.91 3.51
N PHE A 103 -0.91 15.97 2.74
CA PHE A 103 -2.12 16.80 2.74
C PHE A 103 -3.14 16.40 1.66
N SER A 104 -3.14 15.15 1.21
CA SER A 104 -4.07 14.68 0.17
C SER A 104 -5.55 14.81 0.55
N TYR A 105 -5.86 14.87 1.83
CA TYR A 105 -7.20 15.04 2.40
C TYR A 105 -7.31 16.32 3.24
N ASN A 106 -6.62 17.41 2.85
CA ASN A 106 -6.44 18.57 3.70
C ASN A 106 -7.75 19.17 4.26
N VAL A 107 -8.83 19.17 3.49
CA VAL A 107 -10.15 19.67 3.93
C VAL A 107 -10.79 18.88 5.07
N GLN A 108 -10.36 17.65 5.30
CA GLN A 108 -10.81 16.80 6.41
C GLN A 108 -10.01 17.02 7.70
N GLY A 109 -8.99 17.86 7.68
CA GLY A 109 -8.19 18.23 8.84
C GLY A 109 -7.21 17.16 9.30
N ILE A 110 -6.71 17.30 10.51
CA ILE A 110 -5.61 16.54 11.09
C ILE A 110 -5.85 15.03 11.13
N SER A 111 -7.09 14.59 11.28
CA SER A 111 -7.41 13.15 11.33
C SER A 111 -7.14 12.41 10.03
N HIS A 112 -7.06 13.13 8.91
CA HIS A 112 -6.86 12.58 7.57
C HIS A 112 -5.52 12.98 6.94
N ASN A 113 -4.79 13.90 7.55
CA ASN A 113 -3.49 14.37 7.09
C ASN A 113 -2.36 13.65 7.83
N THR A 114 -1.23 13.49 7.14
CA THR A 114 -0.02 12.90 7.73
C THR A 114 1.21 13.63 7.19
N SER A 115 2.08 14.09 8.06
CA SER A 115 3.43 14.58 7.70
C SER A 115 4.51 13.64 8.21
N GLU A 116 4.19 12.86 9.24
CA GLU A 116 5.09 12.00 10.01
C GLU A 116 5.09 10.52 9.55
N ASP A 117 4.21 10.15 8.65
CA ASP A 117 4.01 8.75 8.23
C ASP A 117 5.28 8.08 7.67
N ILE A 118 6.06 8.79 6.88
CA ILE A 118 7.33 8.26 6.34
C ILE A 118 8.35 8.07 7.46
N SER A 119 8.46 9.02 8.38
CA SER A 119 9.41 8.93 9.51
C SER A 119 9.09 7.72 10.40
N ILE A 120 7.82 7.50 10.71
CA ILE A 120 7.36 6.38 11.52
C ILE A 120 7.60 5.06 10.80
N THR A 121 7.18 4.94 9.54
CA THR A 121 7.29 3.67 8.81
C THR A 121 8.75 3.29 8.51
N ARG A 122 9.63 4.26 8.27
CA ARG A 122 11.07 4.01 8.06
C ARG A 122 11.81 3.55 9.31
N SER A 123 11.31 3.86 10.51
CA SER A 123 11.91 3.41 11.76
C SER A 123 11.55 1.97 12.14
N LEU A 124 10.54 1.40 11.47
CA LEU A 124 10.08 0.03 11.76
C LEU A 124 11.00 -1.01 11.10
N PRO A 125 11.52 -2.00 11.85
CA PRO A 125 12.35 -3.05 11.28
C PRO A 125 11.54 -3.95 10.35
N ASN A 126 12.20 -4.56 9.37
CA ASN A 126 11.63 -5.52 8.42
C ASN A 126 10.50 -4.95 7.54
N LEU A 127 10.30 -3.64 7.47
CA LEU A 127 9.28 -3.01 6.65
C LEU A 127 9.89 -2.34 5.42
N SER A 128 9.53 -2.82 4.23
CA SER A 128 9.83 -2.08 2.99
C SER A 128 8.82 -0.96 2.79
N VAL A 129 9.28 0.28 2.63
CA VAL A 129 8.41 1.45 2.46
C VAL A 129 8.50 1.98 1.04
N TYR A 130 7.35 2.12 0.38
CA TYR A 130 7.25 2.64 -0.99
C TYR A 130 6.35 3.87 -1.04
N ASN A 131 6.86 4.93 -1.67
CA ASN A 131 6.13 6.18 -1.85
C ASN A 131 6.22 6.63 -3.32
N PRO A 132 5.43 6.01 -4.24
CA PRO A 132 5.46 6.38 -5.64
C PRO A 132 4.92 7.79 -5.87
N GLY A 133 5.65 8.62 -6.62
CA GLY A 133 5.30 9.99 -6.98
C GLY A 133 4.57 10.11 -8.31
N SER A 134 4.50 9.05 -9.12
CA SER A 134 3.88 9.05 -10.45
C SER A 134 3.07 7.78 -10.72
N ARG A 135 2.28 7.77 -11.79
CA ARG A 135 1.54 6.57 -12.23
C ARG A 135 2.48 5.45 -12.64
N PHE A 136 3.57 5.80 -13.30
CA PHE A 136 4.59 4.84 -13.72
C PHE A 136 5.23 4.17 -12.50
N GLU A 137 5.68 4.96 -11.52
CA GLU A 137 6.24 4.43 -10.27
C GLU A 137 5.23 3.61 -9.48
N ALA A 138 3.96 4.03 -9.39
CA ALA A 138 2.91 3.26 -8.75
C ALA A 138 2.77 1.86 -9.36
N LYS A 139 2.85 1.75 -10.70
CA LYS A 139 2.82 0.44 -11.38
C LYS A 139 4.05 -0.40 -11.08
N LEU A 140 5.25 0.21 -11.04
CA LEU A 140 6.49 -0.49 -10.66
C LEU A 140 6.41 -1.00 -9.22
N VAL A 141 6.02 -0.15 -8.28
CA VAL A 141 5.88 -0.51 -6.86
C VAL A 141 4.87 -1.64 -6.68
N VAL A 142 3.70 -1.56 -7.33
CA VAL A 142 2.71 -2.64 -7.28
C VAL A 142 3.31 -3.95 -7.78
N ASN A 143 4.02 -3.95 -8.89
CA ASN A 143 4.66 -5.16 -9.41
C ASN A 143 5.76 -5.70 -8.50
N LEU A 144 6.53 -4.84 -7.84
CA LEU A 144 7.54 -5.24 -6.85
C LEU A 144 6.87 -5.90 -5.63
N MET A 145 5.86 -5.25 -5.05
CA MET A 145 5.19 -5.79 -3.87
C MET A 145 4.43 -7.10 -4.15
N LEU A 146 3.90 -7.29 -5.36
CA LEU A 146 3.24 -8.54 -5.75
C LEU A 146 4.22 -9.72 -5.79
N LYS A 147 5.46 -9.48 -6.18
CA LYS A 147 6.52 -10.50 -6.23
C LYS A 147 7.21 -10.74 -4.89
N ASN A 148 7.29 -9.73 -4.05
CA ASN A 148 7.96 -9.82 -2.76
C ASN A 148 7.12 -10.64 -1.76
N LYS A 149 7.81 -11.39 -0.88
CA LYS A 149 7.21 -12.19 0.19
C LYS A 149 7.36 -11.55 1.57
N THR A 150 7.97 -10.36 1.66
CA THR A 150 8.16 -9.65 2.91
C THR A 150 7.08 -8.57 3.12
N PRO A 151 6.83 -8.13 4.35
CA PRO A 151 5.90 -7.05 4.61
C PRO A 151 6.31 -5.75 3.90
N CYS A 152 5.35 -5.02 3.39
CA CYS A 152 5.61 -3.70 2.85
C CYS A 152 4.46 -2.72 3.13
N PHE A 153 4.82 -1.45 3.22
CA PHE A 153 3.93 -0.32 3.32
C PHE A 153 3.99 0.50 2.03
N VAL A 154 2.85 0.77 1.43
CA VAL A 154 2.75 1.55 0.19
C VAL A 154 1.88 2.77 0.43
N ARG A 155 2.46 3.95 0.24
CA ARG A 155 1.80 5.24 0.35
C ARG A 155 1.26 5.64 -1.02
N LEU A 156 -0.04 5.52 -1.24
CA LEU A 156 -0.68 5.89 -2.51
C LEU A 156 -1.26 7.30 -2.47
N GLY A 157 -0.77 8.18 -3.32
CA GLY A 157 -1.34 9.50 -3.50
C GLY A 157 -2.78 9.47 -4.02
N LYS A 158 -3.57 10.51 -3.69
CA LYS A 158 -4.97 10.68 -4.11
C LYS A 158 -5.08 11.36 -5.48
N ALA A 159 -4.21 12.33 -5.75
CA ALA A 159 -4.27 13.17 -6.95
C ALA A 159 -3.93 12.40 -8.24
N PRO A 160 -4.45 12.84 -9.39
CA PRO A 160 -3.96 12.39 -10.68
C PRO A 160 -2.53 12.88 -10.86
N ASP A 161 -1.62 11.95 -10.88
CA ASP A 161 -0.21 12.26 -10.94
C ASP A 161 0.23 12.31 -12.39
N ARG A 162 1.11 13.24 -12.72
CA ARG A 162 1.76 13.29 -14.03
C ARG A 162 2.90 12.28 -14.05
N ASP A 163 3.10 11.63 -15.19
CA ASP A 163 4.30 10.84 -15.42
C ASP A 163 5.44 11.79 -15.80
N PHE A 164 6.48 11.82 -14.99
CA PHE A 164 7.67 12.67 -15.20
C PHE A 164 8.76 11.96 -16.02
N TYR A 165 8.54 10.70 -16.37
CA TYR A 165 9.55 9.84 -16.97
C TYR A 165 9.16 9.35 -18.35
N ASN A 166 10.17 9.12 -19.18
CA ASN A 166 10.03 8.32 -20.39
C ASN A 166 9.77 6.86 -20.02
N LYS A 167 8.89 6.18 -20.75
CA LYS A 167 8.39 4.82 -20.49
C LYS A 167 9.46 3.72 -20.38
N ASN A 168 10.73 4.02 -20.67
CA ASN A 168 11.84 3.06 -20.70
C ASN A 168 12.74 3.08 -19.45
N LEU A 169 12.38 3.83 -18.42
CA LEU A 169 13.19 3.93 -17.22
C LEU A 169 13.13 2.61 -16.42
N ARG A 170 14.27 1.97 -16.25
CA ARG A 170 14.45 0.83 -15.34
C ARG A 170 14.96 1.37 -14.03
N CYS A 171 14.17 1.24 -12.97
CA CYS A 171 14.59 1.53 -11.62
C CYS A 171 14.92 0.20 -10.93
N LYS A 172 16.10 0.08 -10.36
CA LYS A 172 16.45 -1.01 -9.46
C LYS A 172 16.26 -0.56 -8.02
N ASN A 173 16.04 -1.50 -7.11
CA ASN A 173 16.02 -1.19 -5.69
C ASN A 173 17.35 -0.56 -5.27
N ASN A 174 17.29 0.49 -4.46
CA ASN A 174 18.44 1.24 -3.91
C ASN A 174 19.25 2.06 -4.94
N GLU A 175 18.73 2.28 -6.13
CA GLU A 175 19.33 3.22 -7.10
C GLU A 175 18.56 4.54 -7.13
N GLY A 176 19.26 5.67 -7.05
CA GLY A 176 18.72 6.99 -7.31
C GLY A 176 18.60 7.24 -8.82
N LEU A 177 17.56 7.98 -9.21
CA LEU A 177 17.37 8.41 -10.59
C LEU A 177 17.62 9.92 -10.68
N ILE A 178 18.49 10.32 -11.60
CA ILE A 178 18.67 11.73 -11.93
C ILE A 178 17.53 12.13 -12.86
N LEU A 179 16.62 12.95 -12.38
CA LEU A 179 15.48 13.46 -13.14
C LEU A 179 15.88 14.65 -14.02
N THR A 180 16.68 15.54 -13.46
CA THR A 180 17.17 16.75 -14.13
C THR A 180 18.62 16.96 -13.72
N LYS A 181 19.48 17.18 -14.70
CA LYS A 181 20.88 17.54 -14.40
C LYS A 181 20.94 19.01 -13.97
N GLY A 182 21.41 19.29 -12.79
CA GLY A 182 21.77 20.62 -12.35
C GLY A 182 23.20 21.02 -12.77
N LYS A 183 23.52 22.29 -12.62
CA LYS A 183 24.90 22.80 -12.79
C LYS A 183 25.64 22.86 -11.45
N GLU A 184 24.95 23.16 -10.37
CA GLU A 184 25.49 23.29 -9.01
C GLU A 184 24.86 22.25 -8.07
N LEU A 185 23.52 22.04 -8.21
CA LEU A 185 22.74 21.02 -7.49
C LEU A 185 21.86 20.26 -8.48
N THR A 186 21.59 19.02 -8.19
CA THR A 186 20.72 18.14 -8.99
C THR A 186 19.62 17.57 -8.11
#